data_c11f94cd43899d7c38f4b6d5eae842b7
#
_entry.id   c11f94cd43899d7c38f4b6d5eae842b7
#
_cell.length_a   1.000
_cell.length_b   1.000
_cell.length_c   1.000
_cell.angle_alpha   90.00
_cell.angle_beta   90.00
_cell.angle_gamma   90.00
#
_symmetry.space_group_name_H-M   'P 1'
#
loop_
_entity.id
_entity.type
_entity.pdbx_description
1 polymer ?
#
loop_
_entity_poly.entity_id
_entity_poly.type
_entity_poly.pdbx_seq_one_letter_code
_entity_poly.pdbx_strand_id
1 'polypeptide(L)'
;MANEGQKSGPAPLTSTVHQLLLNAVGGCAAYDIVEMLKKRRLEIQDYRIELRGDRADSTPAYFTNVHAVHYFRVPGLDRRTAERFVDLGMNRYCSVAASLKAEISFEVVLEE
;
A
#
# COMPACT_ATOMS: atom_id res chain seq x y z
N MET A 1 12.07 -10.41 10.22
CA MET A 1 12.39 -9.28 9.37
C MET A 1 11.20 -8.37 9.21
N ALA A 2 11.40 -7.12 9.49
CA ALA A 2 10.30 -6.18 9.46
C ALA A 2 9.85 -5.79 8.05
N ASN A 3 10.77 -5.81 7.10
CA ASN A 3 10.46 -5.35 5.75
C ASN A 3 10.03 -6.51 4.87
N GLU A 4 8.74 -6.58 4.64
CA GLU A 4 8.12 -7.54 3.74
C GLU A 4 7.73 -6.90 2.42
N GLY A 5 8.44 -5.83 2.04
CA GLY A 5 8.11 -5.09 0.84
C GLY A 5 8.25 -5.90 -0.45
N GLN A 6 7.83 -5.27 -1.53
CA GLN A 6 7.90 -5.83 -2.87
C GLN A 6 9.33 -6.09 -3.27
N LYS A 7 9.64 -7.29 -3.66
CA LYS A 7 10.96 -7.65 -4.17
C LYS A 7 10.82 -8.54 -5.38
N SER A 8 11.70 -8.36 -6.34
CA SER A 8 11.79 -9.28 -7.45
C SER A 8 12.70 -10.46 -7.04
N GLY A 9 12.46 -11.61 -7.65
CA GLY A 9 13.26 -12.80 -7.40
C GLY A 9 12.62 -13.75 -6.40
N PRO A 10 13.20 -14.94 -6.26
CA PRO A 10 12.65 -15.96 -5.37
C PRO A 10 12.83 -15.60 -3.91
N ALA A 11 11.90 -16.05 -3.08
CA ALA A 11 11.93 -15.85 -1.65
C ALA A 11 11.59 -17.15 -0.95
N PRO A 12 11.98 -17.31 0.33
CA PRO A 12 11.52 -18.44 1.11
C PRO A 12 9.99 -18.50 1.12
N LEU A 13 9.43 -19.68 1.18
CA LEU A 13 7.99 -19.87 1.10
C LEU A 13 7.22 -19.03 2.13
N THR A 14 7.68 -19.00 3.37
CA THR A 14 7.02 -18.23 4.42
C THR A 14 7.04 -16.73 4.12
N SER A 15 8.17 -16.21 3.63
CA SER A 15 8.25 -14.80 3.22
C SER A 15 7.30 -14.52 2.07
N THR A 16 7.19 -15.48 1.14
CA THR A 16 6.30 -15.32 0.00
C THR A 16 4.85 -15.19 0.44
N VAL A 17 4.42 -15.99 1.41
CA VAL A 17 3.05 -15.93 1.92
C VAL A 17 2.76 -14.56 2.54
N HIS A 18 3.65 -14.06 3.38
CA HIS A 18 3.47 -12.73 4.00
C HIS A 18 3.53 -11.60 2.97
N GLN A 19 4.41 -11.73 1.98
CA GLN A 19 4.49 -10.75 0.90
C GLN A 19 3.22 -10.73 0.06
N LEU A 20 2.59 -11.88 -0.16
CA LEU A 20 1.32 -11.92 -0.87
C LEU A 20 0.24 -11.15 -0.12
N LEU A 21 0.24 -11.22 1.19
CA LEU A 21 -0.73 -10.48 1.99
C LEU A 21 -0.49 -8.97 1.87
N LEU A 22 0.77 -8.54 1.96
CA LEU A 22 1.10 -7.12 1.75
C LEU A 22 0.74 -6.67 0.34
N ASN A 23 1.01 -7.51 -0.67
CA ASN A 23 0.65 -7.21 -2.04
C ASN A 23 -0.86 -7.07 -2.20
N ALA A 24 -1.63 -7.87 -1.47
CA ALA A 24 -3.08 -7.79 -1.52
C ALA A 24 -3.57 -6.44 -0.96
N VAL A 25 -2.98 -5.98 0.14
CA VAL A 25 -3.29 -4.66 0.71
C VAL A 25 -2.99 -3.57 -0.32
N GLY A 26 -1.78 -3.60 -0.89
CA GLY A 26 -1.36 -2.60 -1.87
C GLY A 26 -2.21 -2.64 -3.14
N GLY A 27 -2.49 -3.83 -3.66
CA GLY A 27 -3.28 -3.97 -4.87
C GLY A 27 -4.71 -3.51 -4.69
N CYS A 28 -5.31 -3.82 -3.55
CA CYS A 28 -6.67 -3.38 -3.23
C CYS A 28 -6.73 -1.85 -3.15
N ALA A 29 -5.80 -1.24 -2.44
CA ALA A 29 -5.75 0.22 -2.32
C ALA A 29 -5.45 0.88 -3.66
N ALA A 30 -4.50 0.32 -4.41
CA ALA A 30 -4.09 0.87 -5.70
C ALA A 30 -5.25 0.90 -6.70
N TYR A 31 -6.07 -0.12 -6.71
CA TYR A 31 -7.22 -0.17 -7.62
C TYR A 31 -8.11 1.06 -7.43
N ASP A 32 -8.48 1.33 -6.17
CA ASP A 32 -9.36 2.45 -5.87
C ASP A 32 -8.69 3.79 -6.14
N ILE A 33 -7.40 3.91 -5.80
CA ILE A 33 -6.66 5.15 -6.00
C ILE A 33 -6.54 5.48 -7.49
N VAL A 34 -6.22 4.47 -8.31
CA VAL A 34 -6.11 4.65 -9.76
C VAL A 34 -7.47 5.08 -10.34
N GLU A 35 -8.56 4.47 -9.88
CA GLU A 35 -9.89 4.86 -10.33
C GLU A 35 -10.21 6.32 -9.95
N MET A 36 -9.82 6.75 -8.75
CA MET A 36 -10.03 8.14 -8.33
C MET A 36 -9.23 9.11 -9.19
N LEU A 37 -7.98 8.77 -9.53
CA LEU A 37 -7.15 9.59 -10.39
C LEU A 37 -7.73 9.70 -11.79
N LYS A 38 -8.23 8.59 -12.33
CA LYS A 38 -8.86 8.58 -13.65
C LYS A 38 -10.12 9.43 -13.69
N LYS A 39 -10.92 9.39 -12.64
CA LYS A 39 -12.12 10.22 -12.56
C LYS A 39 -11.80 11.71 -12.55
N ARG A 40 -10.65 12.07 -12.05
CA ARG A 40 -10.14 13.45 -12.07
C ARG A 40 -9.49 13.80 -13.39
N ARG A 41 -9.41 12.85 -14.33
CA ARG A 41 -8.76 13.01 -15.64
C ARG A 41 -7.30 13.40 -15.52
N LEU A 42 -6.63 12.88 -14.50
CA LEU A 42 -5.19 13.10 -14.32
C LEU A 42 -4.43 12.02 -15.07
N GLU A 43 -3.32 12.41 -15.68
CA GLU A 43 -2.46 11.47 -16.40
C GLU A 43 -1.50 10.83 -15.43
N ILE A 44 -1.60 9.51 -15.27
CA ILE A 44 -0.72 8.77 -14.39
C ILE A 44 0.53 8.39 -15.17
N GLN A 45 1.64 9.09 -14.90
CA GLN A 45 2.91 8.75 -15.51
C GLN A 45 3.57 7.60 -14.78
N ASP A 46 3.47 7.58 -13.46
CA ASP A 46 3.97 6.49 -12.66
C ASP A 46 3.27 6.48 -11.30
N TYR A 47 3.02 5.30 -10.79
CA TYR A 47 2.47 5.13 -9.46
C TYR A 47 2.97 3.80 -8.91
N ARG A 48 3.64 3.84 -7.78
CA ARG A 48 4.12 2.63 -7.13
C ARG A 48 3.95 2.74 -5.62
N ILE A 49 3.89 1.59 -4.98
CA ILE A 49 3.69 1.49 -3.54
C ILE A 49 4.78 0.60 -2.96
N GLU A 50 5.41 1.08 -1.91
CA GLU A 50 6.28 0.25 -1.09
C GLU A 50 5.54 -0.07 0.20
N LEU A 51 5.53 -1.33 0.57
CA LEU A 51 4.81 -1.79 1.76
C LEU A 51 5.80 -2.44 2.73
N ARG A 52 5.62 -2.12 4.00
CA ARG A 52 6.36 -2.74 5.09
C ARG A 52 5.37 -3.22 6.14
N GLY A 53 5.65 -4.38 6.69
CA GLY A 53 4.83 -4.92 7.77
C GLY A 53 5.71 -5.44 8.88
N ASP A 54 5.31 -5.15 10.12
CA ASP A 54 5.91 -5.76 11.30
C ASP A 54 4.98 -6.84 11.79
N ARG A 55 5.56 -7.98 12.17
CA ARG A 55 4.81 -9.12 12.65
C ARG A 55 4.97 -9.28 14.15
N ALA A 56 3.95 -9.81 14.81
CA ALA A 56 3.99 -10.10 16.22
C ALA A 56 5.06 -11.15 16.52
N ASP A 57 5.72 -11.00 17.66
CA ASP A 57 6.69 -11.99 18.14
C ASP A 57 5.95 -13.08 18.90
N SER A 58 5.15 -13.83 18.17
CA SER A 58 4.29 -14.84 18.75
C SER A 58 3.90 -15.84 17.66
N THR A 59 3.15 -16.86 18.06
CA THR A 59 2.55 -17.81 17.13
C THR A 59 1.03 -17.74 17.35
N PRO A 60 0.26 -17.33 16.35
CA PRO A 60 0.66 -16.93 14.99
C PRO A 60 1.32 -15.54 14.94
N ALA A 61 2.26 -15.38 14.03
CA ALA A 61 2.98 -14.12 13.85
C ALA A 61 2.23 -13.23 12.87
N TYR A 62 1.10 -12.70 13.27
CA TYR A 62 0.26 -11.84 12.45
C TYR A 62 0.90 -10.44 12.32
N PHE A 63 0.48 -9.69 11.31
CA PHE A 63 0.96 -8.32 11.18
C PHE A 63 0.37 -7.43 12.26
N THR A 64 1.24 -6.68 12.94
CA THR A 64 0.82 -5.71 13.95
C THR A 64 0.66 -4.33 13.34
N ASN A 65 1.43 -4.01 12.33
CA ASN A 65 1.26 -2.77 11.58
C ASN A 65 1.71 -2.97 10.14
N VAL A 66 1.14 -2.17 9.26
CA VAL A 66 1.51 -2.12 7.85
C VAL A 66 1.66 -0.66 7.48
N HIS A 67 2.81 -0.31 6.92
CA HIS A 67 3.10 1.04 6.46
C HIS A 67 3.29 1.02 4.95
N ALA A 68 2.58 1.91 4.27
CA ALA A 68 2.65 2.01 2.82
C ALA A 68 3.19 3.37 2.40
N VAL A 69 4.17 3.38 1.51
CA VAL A 69 4.65 4.61 0.91
C VAL A 69 4.19 4.63 -0.54
N HIS A 70 3.42 5.64 -0.89
CA HIS A 70 2.84 5.79 -2.22
C HIS A 70 3.63 6.84 -3.00
N TYR A 71 4.21 6.43 -4.10
CA TYR A 71 4.99 7.32 -4.98
C TYR A 71 4.16 7.64 -6.21
N PHE A 72 3.88 8.92 -6.41
CA PHE A 72 3.10 9.38 -7.54
C PHE A 72 3.93 10.27 -8.46
N ARG A 73 3.89 9.97 -9.74
CA ARG A 73 4.33 10.90 -10.78
C ARG A 73 3.10 11.21 -11.63
N VAL A 74 2.33 12.18 -11.17
CA VAL A 74 1.04 12.53 -11.77
C VAL A 74 0.96 14.06 -11.85
N PRO A 75 1.17 14.64 -13.03
CA PRO A 75 1.11 16.10 -13.19
C PRO A 75 -0.26 16.63 -12.74
N GLY A 76 -0.23 17.70 -11.97
CA GLY A 76 -1.46 18.31 -11.50
C GLY A 76 -2.02 17.76 -10.21
N LEU A 77 -1.41 16.70 -9.67
CA LEU A 77 -1.84 16.14 -8.40
C LEU A 77 -1.13 16.86 -7.26
N ASP A 78 -1.90 17.52 -6.41
CA ASP A 78 -1.35 18.19 -5.22
C ASP A 78 -1.31 17.23 -4.03
N ARG A 79 -0.50 17.58 -3.04
CA ARG A 79 -0.29 16.73 -1.87
C ARG A 79 -1.59 16.46 -1.11
N ARG A 80 -2.39 17.47 -0.92
CA ARG A 80 -3.64 17.33 -0.17
C ARG A 80 -4.58 16.32 -0.82
N THR A 81 -4.73 16.42 -2.13
CA THR A 81 -5.57 15.50 -2.89
C THR A 81 -5.00 14.10 -2.87
N ALA A 82 -3.67 13.97 -3.04
CA ALA A 82 -3.02 12.68 -3.00
C ALA A 82 -3.21 11.99 -1.65
N GLU A 83 -3.00 12.73 -0.56
CA GLU A 83 -3.16 12.17 0.78
C GLU A 83 -4.61 11.75 1.03
N ARG A 84 -5.56 12.52 0.55
CA ARG A 84 -6.97 12.17 0.67
C ARG A 84 -7.30 10.88 -0.09
N PHE A 85 -6.79 10.75 -1.31
CA PHE A 85 -7.04 9.55 -2.12
C PHE A 85 -6.42 8.32 -1.48
N VAL A 86 -5.20 8.44 -0.95
CA VAL A 86 -4.54 7.33 -0.29
C VAL A 86 -5.29 6.94 0.98
N ASP A 87 -5.73 7.93 1.76
CA ASP A 87 -6.49 7.66 2.97
C ASP A 87 -7.79 6.92 2.64
N LEU A 88 -8.53 7.38 1.64
CA LEU A 88 -9.75 6.70 1.22
C LEU A 88 -9.46 5.28 0.73
N GLY A 89 -8.45 5.12 -0.10
CA GLY A 89 -8.11 3.82 -0.66
C GLY A 89 -7.68 2.82 0.39
N MET A 90 -6.88 3.24 1.36
CA MET A 90 -6.32 2.32 2.35
C MET A 90 -7.22 2.12 3.55
N ASN A 91 -7.85 3.17 4.04
CA ASN A 91 -8.56 3.10 5.32
C ASN A 91 -10.06 2.97 5.18
N ARG A 92 -10.62 3.31 4.04
CA ARG A 92 -12.06 3.27 3.87
C ARG A 92 -12.53 2.18 2.92
N TYR A 93 -11.84 1.99 1.81
CA TYR A 93 -12.31 1.08 0.76
C TYR A 93 -11.57 -0.25 0.72
N CYS A 94 -10.39 -0.35 1.29
CA CYS A 94 -9.61 -1.58 1.19
C CYS A 94 -10.16 -2.65 2.13
N SER A 95 -10.90 -3.59 1.58
CA SER A 95 -11.46 -4.71 2.36
C SER A 95 -10.36 -5.60 2.93
N VAL A 96 -9.25 -5.73 2.23
CA VAL A 96 -8.13 -6.54 2.69
C VAL A 96 -7.51 -5.91 3.93
N ALA A 97 -7.24 -4.61 3.90
CA ALA A 97 -6.69 -3.92 5.07
C ALA A 97 -7.65 -4.00 6.26
N ALA A 98 -8.94 -3.85 6.00
CA ALA A 98 -9.96 -3.93 7.04
C ALA A 98 -10.05 -5.32 7.68
N SER A 99 -9.56 -6.34 7.00
CA SER A 99 -9.58 -7.72 7.49
C SER A 99 -8.39 -8.04 8.40
N LEU A 100 -7.44 -7.14 8.52
CA LEU A 100 -6.24 -7.35 9.31
C LEU A 100 -6.37 -6.73 10.69
N LYS A 101 -5.67 -7.29 11.65
CA LYS A 101 -5.54 -6.70 12.99
C LYS A 101 -4.53 -5.56 13.01
N ALA A 102 -3.83 -5.35 11.92
CA ALA A 102 -2.72 -4.42 11.83
C ALA A 102 -3.20 -2.97 11.85
N GLU A 103 -2.39 -2.10 12.45
CA GLU A 103 -2.54 -0.66 12.27
C GLU A 103 -2.01 -0.30 10.89
N ILE A 104 -2.77 0.49 10.16
CA ILE A 104 -2.42 0.89 8.79
C ILE A 104 -1.99 2.34 8.80
N SER A 105 -0.80 2.60 8.25
CA SER A 105 -0.29 3.96 8.09
C SER A 105 0.23 4.15 6.68
N PHE A 106 0.38 5.40 6.27
CA PHE A 106 0.87 5.67 4.92
C PHE A 106 1.64 6.98 4.84
N GLU A 107 2.43 7.09 3.79
CA GLU A 107 3.10 8.33 3.37
C GLU A 107 2.85 8.54 1.90
N VAL A 108 2.90 9.79 1.48
CA VAL A 108 2.77 10.18 0.08
C VAL A 108 4.03 10.90 -0.36
N VAL A 109 4.62 10.45 -1.47
CA VAL A 109 5.76 11.09 -2.10
C VAL A 109 5.33 11.52 -3.50
N LEU A 110 5.40 12.81 -3.78
CA LEU A 110 5.10 13.33 -5.12
C LEU A 110 6.41 13.49 -5.89
N GLU A 111 6.50 12.83 -7.02
CA GLU A 111 7.68 12.87 -7.89
C GLU A 111 7.40 13.75 -9.10
N GLU A 112 8.43 14.41 -9.59
CA GLU A 112 8.32 15.27 -10.77
C GLU A 112 8.82 14.59 -12.04
#